data_e9496fe71dd8c4feb77564d9eb68e398
#
_entry.id   e9496fe71dd8c4feb77564d9eb68e398
#
_cell.length_a   1.000
_cell.length_b   1.000
_cell.length_c   1.000
_cell.angle_alpha   90.00
_cell.angle_beta   90.00
_cell.angle_gamma   90.00
#
_symmetry.space_group_name_H-M   'P 1'
#
loop_
_entity.id
_entity.type
_entity.pdbx_description
1 polymer ?
#
loop_
_entity_poly.entity_id
_entity_poly.type
_entity_poly.pdbx_seq_one_letter_code
_entity_poly.pdbx_strand_id
1 'polypeptide(L)'
;VFPGAEEYGVEIEVAEREVERLLSVTPDDVDAAPELTFARNVFVPLTTACRYTCSYCTYYDVPGEASLLSPEEVRERCRVGADAGCTEALFTFGDKPDDRYTGIHEQLTEWGYDSIVDYHERACEIALEEGLLPHSNPGDLTEAEFRRLRDVNASMGVMLETTADVDAHAGSRRKTPGQRLNTIRAAGEARVPFTTGILVGIGEGWRDRAESLLSIRALHERYGHVQEVIVQPVTPNERSDFEGPTTGTMRRVTAMARAALPDGVSVQSPPNLAPVRDLLDCGVDDLGGVSPVTDDYINPEYAWPALDELREIANSGGVPLHERLPTHERFLPARYRRAGFDGDPAPGRWLHGRIPEALADESVHGDRFRGVARRDAPLPV
;
A
#
# COMPACT_ATOMS: atom_id res chain seq x y z
N VAL A 1 3.16 23.24 11.47
CA VAL A 1 4.31 22.36 11.20
C VAL A 1 4.01 21.03 11.88
N PHE A 2 4.03 19.93 11.14
CA PHE A 2 3.76 18.60 11.67
C PHE A 2 4.89 18.10 12.57
N PRO A 3 4.59 17.28 13.60
CA PRO A 3 5.63 16.70 14.46
C PRO A 3 6.72 16.00 13.66
N GLY A 4 7.99 16.36 13.90
CA GLY A 4 9.16 15.84 13.19
C GLY A 4 9.42 16.42 11.80
N ALA A 5 8.56 17.28 11.24
CA ALA A 5 8.74 17.81 9.89
C ALA A 5 10.02 18.66 9.74
N GLU A 6 10.36 19.46 10.75
CA GLU A 6 11.57 20.29 10.75
C GLU A 6 12.85 19.45 10.68
N GLU A 7 12.87 18.31 11.37
CA GLU A 7 14.02 17.39 11.41
C GLU A 7 14.36 16.85 10.00
N TYR A 8 13.32 16.65 9.18
CA TYR A 8 13.45 16.10 7.83
C TYR A 8 13.34 17.16 6.72
N GLY A 9 13.20 18.44 7.08
CA GLY A 9 13.04 19.51 6.11
C GLY A 9 11.80 19.35 5.22
N VAL A 10 10.72 18.83 5.79
CA VAL A 10 9.45 18.65 5.06
C VAL A 10 8.58 19.87 5.27
N GLU A 11 8.37 20.62 4.22
CA GLU A 11 7.50 21.80 4.19
C GLU A 11 6.23 21.46 3.40
N ILE A 12 5.12 21.34 4.11
CA ILE A 12 3.78 21.13 3.56
C ILE A 12 2.87 22.17 4.20
N GLU A 13 2.26 23.00 3.37
CA GLU A 13 1.24 23.95 3.78
C GLU A 13 -0.14 23.39 3.44
N VAL A 14 -0.96 23.25 4.47
CA VAL A 14 -2.37 22.87 4.35
C VAL A 14 -3.22 24.11 4.61
N ALA A 15 -3.99 24.53 3.61
CA ALA A 15 -4.82 25.72 3.72
C ALA A 15 -6.02 25.46 4.65
N GLU A 16 -6.22 26.32 5.63
CA GLU A 16 -7.29 26.19 6.63
C GLU A 16 -8.68 26.05 5.98
N ARG A 17 -8.95 26.82 4.94
CA ARG A 17 -10.22 26.74 4.20
C ARG A 17 -10.49 25.34 3.60
N GLU A 18 -9.42 24.61 3.18
CA GLU A 18 -9.55 23.26 2.64
C GLU A 18 -9.83 22.25 3.78
N VAL A 19 -9.20 22.44 4.93
CA VAL A 19 -9.51 21.65 6.13
C VAL A 19 -10.98 21.82 6.52
N GLU A 20 -11.46 23.07 6.64
CA GLU A 20 -12.85 23.36 6.96
C GLU A 20 -13.82 22.79 5.92
N ARG A 21 -13.50 22.87 4.63
CA ARG A 21 -14.25 22.23 3.55
C ARG A 21 -14.36 20.72 3.77
N LEU A 22 -13.25 20.05 4.02
CA LEU A 22 -13.25 18.59 4.24
C LEU A 22 -13.98 18.19 5.52
N LEU A 23 -13.92 19.01 6.57
CA LEU A 23 -14.67 18.76 7.81
C LEU A 23 -16.20 18.83 7.61
N SER A 24 -16.68 19.49 6.57
CA SER A 24 -18.10 19.56 6.21
C SER A 24 -18.56 18.42 5.27
N VAL A 25 -17.63 17.66 4.67
CA VAL A 25 -17.96 16.60 3.72
C VAL A 25 -18.72 15.45 4.38
N THR A 26 -19.74 15.00 3.66
CA THR A 26 -20.56 13.83 3.99
C THR A 26 -20.58 12.85 2.81
N PRO A 27 -21.07 11.63 2.97
CA PRO A 27 -21.25 10.71 1.83
C PRO A 27 -22.12 11.25 0.69
N ASP A 28 -23.06 12.15 0.97
CA ASP A 28 -23.93 12.75 -0.05
C ASP A 28 -23.21 13.78 -0.95
N ASP A 29 -21.99 14.17 -0.60
CA ASP A 29 -21.20 15.16 -1.35
C ASP A 29 -20.23 14.54 -2.37
N VAL A 30 -20.22 13.21 -2.48
CA VAL A 30 -19.34 12.46 -3.40
C VAL A 30 -20.13 11.44 -4.22
N ASP A 31 -19.66 11.16 -5.42
CA ASP A 31 -20.26 10.15 -6.27
C ASP A 31 -19.66 8.77 -6.00
N ALA A 32 -20.48 7.72 -6.17
CA ALA A 32 -19.99 6.35 -6.22
C ALA A 32 -19.01 6.17 -7.40
N ALA A 33 -17.98 5.36 -7.21
CA ALA A 33 -17.05 5.06 -8.28
C ALA A 33 -17.74 4.26 -9.42
N PRO A 34 -17.35 4.48 -10.68
CA PRO A 34 -17.95 3.77 -11.82
C PRO A 34 -17.49 2.31 -11.92
N GLU A 35 -16.43 1.94 -11.22
CA GLU A 35 -15.84 0.60 -11.20
C GLU A 35 -15.08 0.36 -9.90
N LEU A 36 -14.79 -0.91 -9.60
CA LEU A 36 -13.87 -1.33 -8.56
C LEU A 36 -12.68 -2.05 -9.16
N THR A 37 -11.50 -1.82 -8.59
CA THR A 37 -10.29 -2.55 -8.95
C THR A 37 -9.70 -3.33 -7.77
N PHE A 38 -8.92 -4.37 -8.05
CA PHE A 38 -8.13 -5.12 -7.07
C PHE A 38 -6.88 -5.72 -7.72
N ALA A 39 -5.85 -6.00 -6.94
CA ALA A 39 -4.69 -6.75 -7.40
C ALA A 39 -4.68 -8.16 -6.77
N ARG A 40 -4.30 -9.17 -7.56
CA ARG A 40 -4.11 -10.53 -7.04
C ARG A 40 -2.65 -10.72 -6.63
N ASN A 41 -2.42 -10.91 -5.34
CA ASN A 41 -1.08 -11.01 -4.80
C ASN A 41 -0.80 -12.33 -4.08
N VAL A 42 0.48 -12.57 -3.86
CA VAL A 42 0.99 -13.45 -2.82
C VAL A 42 1.70 -12.60 -1.78
N PHE A 43 1.31 -12.74 -0.51
CA PHE A 43 1.92 -11.97 0.58
C PHE A 43 3.25 -12.62 1.01
N VAL A 44 4.33 -11.83 1.02
CA VAL A 44 5.68 -12.24 1.43
C VAL A 44 6.12 -11.42 2.64
N PRO A 45 5.86 -11.92 3.87
CA PRO A 45 6.25 -11.25 5.11
C PRO A 45 7.74 -11.45 5.38
N LEU A 46 8.59 -10.66 4.74
CA LEU A 46 10.03 -10.89 4.68
C LEU A 46 10.67 -11.05 6.08
N THR A 47 10.23 -10.27 7.06
CA THR A 47 10.64 -10.39 8.46
C THR A 47 9.56 -9.85 9.40
N THR A 48 9.41 -10.47 10.56
CA THR A 48 8.56 -9.98 11.66
C THR A 48 9.29 -9.01 12.60
N ALA A 49 10.53 -8.66 12.31
CA ALA A 49 11.25 -7.66 13.07
C ALA A 49 10.89 -6.24 12.63
N CYS A 50 10.71 -5.32 13.58
CA CYS A 50 10.45 -3.90 13.32
C CYS A 50 11.10 -3.02 14.37
N ARG A 51 11.72 -1.91 13.98
CA ARG A 51 12.30 -0.96 14.95
C ARG A 51 11.23 -0.22 15.77
N TYR A 52 10.00 -0.10 15.26
CA TYR A 52 8.88 0.50 15.96
C TYR A 52 8.11 -0.51 16.82
N THR A 53 7.34 0.01 17.76
CA THR A 53 6.48 -0.76 18.66
C THR A 53 5.10 -0.09 18.77
N CYS A 54 4.47 0.13 17.61
CA CYS A 54 3.16 0.75 17.54
C CYS A 54 2.12 -0.10 18.28
N SER A 55 1.33 0.52 19.16
CA SER A 55 0.46 -0.23 20.08
C SER A 55 -0.72 -0.93 19.42
N TYR A 56 -1.07 -0.56 18.18
CA TYR A 56 -2.11 -1.23 17.39
C TYR A 56 -1.58 -2.40 16.54
N CYS A 57 -0.25 -2.52 16.38
CA CYS A 57 0.35 -3.45 15.43
C CYS A 57 0.59 -4.83 16.04
N THR A 58 0.10 -5.87 15.38
CA THR A 58 0.31 -7.27 15.77
C THR A 58 1.47 -7.93 15.02
N TYR A 59 2.01 -7.26 14.01
CA TYR A 59 2.92 -7.87 13.07
C TYR A 59 4.34 -8.11 13.62
N TYR A 60 4.85 -7.22 14.48
CA TYR A 60 6.23 -7.34 14.95
C TYR A 60 6.37 -8.32 16.12
N ASP A 61 7.46 -9.10 16.10
CA ASP A 61 7.89 -9.93 17.21
C ASP A 61 9.00 -9.25 18.01
N VAL A 62 9.17 -9.68 19.27
CA VAL A 62 10.24 -9.17 20.14
C VAL A 62 11.61 -9.66 19.68
N PRO A 63 12.73 -8.93 20.02
CA PRO A 63 14.05 -9.43 19.74
C PRO A 63 14.31 -10.83 20.30
N GLY A 64 14.79 -11.73 19.45
CA GLY A 64 15.01 -13.14 19.76
C GLY A 64 13.88 -14.08 19.32
N GLU A 65 12.70 -13.55 18.99
CA GLU A 65 11.56 -14.34 18.46
C GLU A 65 11.28 -14.00 16.98
N ALA A 66 11.74 -12.82 16.52
CA ALA A 66 11.53 -12.38 15.15
C ALA A 66 12.21 -13.29 14.13
N SER A 67 11.51 -13.54 13.04
CA SER A 67 11.95 -14.35 11.92
C SER A 67 12.39 -13.51 10.72
N LEU A 68 13.22 -14.09 9.86
CA LEU A 68 13.60 -13.58 8.55
C LEU A 68 13.50 -14.73 7.55
N LEU A 69 12.70 -14.55 6.50
CA LEU A 69 12.57 -15.55 5.44
C LEU A 69 13.89 -15.69 4.68
N SER A 70 14.33 -16.93 4.47
CA SER A 70 15.49 -17.24 3.60
C SER A 70 15.15 -17.00 2.13
N PRO A 71 16.16 -16.88 1.24
CA PRO A 71 15.94 -16.75 -0.21
C PRO A 71 15.11 -17.92 -0.78
N GLU A 72 15.28 -19.12 -0.26
CA GLU A 72 14.55 -20.32 -0.68
C GLU A 72 13.08 -20.23 -0.28
N GLU A 73 12.77 -19.77 0.94
CA GLU A 73 11.40 -19.57 1.41
C GLU A 73 10.70 -18.45 0.63
N VAL A 74 11.41 -17.37 0.30
CA VAL A 74 10.88 -16.30 -0.58
C VAL A 74 10.54 -16.88 -1.94
N ARG A 75 11.44 -17.67 -2.56
CA ARG A 75 11.22 -18.29 -3.86
C ARG A 75 10.01 -19.22 -3.85
N GLU A 76 9.91 -20.06 -2.84
CA GLU A 76 8.77 -21.00 -2.73
C GLU A 76 7.43 -20.27 -2.61
N ARG A 77 7.35 -19.20 -1.78
CA ARG A 77 6.14 -18.38 -1.69
C ARG A 77 5.79 -17.72 -3.02
N CYS A 78 6.77 -17.15 -3.70
CA CYS A 78 6.57 -16.54 -5.02
C CYS A 78 6.07 -17.56 -6.04
N ARG A 79 6.63 -18.78 -6.06
CA ARG A 79 6.20 -19.87 -6.96
C ARG A 79 4.74 -20.27 -6.69
N VAL A 80 4.36 -20.46 -5.42
CA VAL A 80 2.97 -20.76 -5.04
C VAL A 80 2.02 -19.65 -5.52
N GLY A 81 2.39 -18.38 -5.35
CA GLY A 81 1.62 -17.26 -5.86
C GLY A 81 1.50 -17.26 -7.39
N ALA A 82 2.62 -17.48 -8.09
CA ALA A 82 2.64 -17.53 -9.54
C ALA A 82 1.76 -18.67 -10.09
N ASP A 83 1.82 -19.86 -9.50
CA ASP A 83 0.99 -21.01 -9.86
C ASP A 83 -0.49 -20.76 -9.62
N ALA A 84 -0.84 -19.97 -8.60
CA ALA A 84 -2.20 -19.53 -8.33
C ALA A 84 -2.68 -18.36 -9.21
N GLY A 85 -1.86 -17.91 -10.16
CA GLY A 85 -2.20 -16.84 -11.09
C GLY A 85 -2.07 -15.43 -10.52
N CYS A 86 -1.37 -15.25 -9.39
CA CYS A 86 -1.03 -13.93 -8.88
C CYS A 86 -0.17 -13.15 -9.89
N THR A 87 -0.31 -11.83 -9.87
CA THR A 87 0.51 -10.91 -10.67
C THR A 87 1.50 -10.14 -9.80
N GLU A 88 1.25 -10.11 -8.49
CA GLU A 88 1.98 -9.32 -7.52
C GLU A 88 2.63 -10.20 -6.45
N ALA A 89 3.88 -9.89 -6.10
CA ALA A 89 4.50 -10.29 -4.84
C ALA A 89 4.46 -9.10 -3.89
N LEU A 90 3.62 -9.19 -2.85
CA LEU A 90 3.47 -8.15 -1.84
C LEU A 90 4.47 -8.37 -0.72
N PHE A 91 5.55 -7.59 -0.73
CA PHE A 91 6.53 -7.56 0.35
C PHE A 91 6.11 -6.54 1.41
N THR A 92 5.68 -7.01 2.56
CA THR A 92 5.44 -6.15 3.73
C THR A 92 6.23 -6.68 4.91
N PHE A 93 6.97 -5.81 5.55
CA PHE A 93 7.79 -6.16 6.70
C PHE A 93 8.06 -4.92 7.59
N GLY A 94 8.65 -5.18 8.77
CA GLY A 94 8.92 -4.13 9.73
C GLY A 94 9.97 -3.13 9.27
N ASP A 95 9.86 -1.92 9.78
CA ASP A 95 10.74 -0.80 9.46
C ASP A 95 12.14 -1.03 10.03
N LYS A 96 13.19 -0.92 9.16
CA LYS A 96 14.63 -0.98 9.53
C LYS A 96 14.91 -2.00 10.66
N PRO A 97 14.57 -3.29 10.48
CA PRO A 97 14.70 -4.30 11.54
C PRO A 97 16.14 -4.49 12.00
N ASP A 98 17.12 -4.42 11.10
CA ASP A 98 18.54 -4.54 11.35
C ASP A 98 19.13 -3.44 12.24
N ASP A 99 18.48 -2.28 12.35
CA ASP A 99 18.84 -1.22 13.30
C ASP A 99 18.58 -1.59 14.77
N ARG A 100 17.71 -2.57 15.03
CA ARG A 100 17.26 -2.91 16.38
C ARG A 100 17.53 -4.37 16.77
N TYR A 101 17.50 -5.28 15.81
CA TYR A 101 17.54 -6.73 16.05
C TYR A 101 18.92 -7.27 15.64
N THR A 102 19.82 -7.46 16.63
CA THR A 102 21.16 -8.00 16.37
C THR A 102 21.12 -9.34 15.63
N GLY A 103 20.19 -10.24 15.99
CA GLY A 103 20.05 -11.52 15.31
C GLY A 103 19.66 -11.40 13.82
N ILE A 104 18.85 -10.39 13.45
CA ILE A 104 18.54 -10.12 12.05
C ILE A 104 19.78 -9.59 11.31
N HIS A 105 20.52 -8.67 11.93
CA HIS A 105 21.76 -8.16 11.35
C HIS A 105 22.83 -9.26 11.17
N GLU A 106 22.99 -10.12 12.16
CA GLU A 106 23.91 -11.26 12.10
C GLU A 106 23.51 -12.23 10.97
N GLN A 107 22.23 -12.54 10.86
CA GLN A 107 21.72 -13.44 9.81
C GLN A 107 21.91 -12.85 8.40
N LEU A 108 21.64 -11.55 8.22
CA LEU A 108 21.89 -10.85 6.95
C LEU A 108 23.37 -10.92 6.58
N THR A 109 24.26 -10.67 7.55
CA THR A 109 25.72 -10.72 7.37
C THR A 109 26.17 -12.13 7.00
N GLU A 110 25.64 -13.17 7.65
CA GLU A 110 25.93 -14.58 7.32
C GLU A 110 25.55 -14.92 5.88
N TRP A 111 24.42 -14.36 5.39
CA TRP A 111 23.98 -14.53 4.00
C TRP A 111 24.71 -13.62 3.00
N GLY A 112 25.58 -12.70 3.48
CA GLY A 112 26.39 -11.80 2.65
C GLY A 112 25.70 -10.50 2.27
N TYR A 113 24.71 -10.08 3.04
CA TYR A 113 24.00 -8.80 2.86
C TYR A 113 24.42 -7.79 3.93
N ASP A 114 24.62 -6.54 3.53
CA ASP A 114 25.03 -5.46 4.46
C ASP A 114 23.83 -4.89 5.22
N SER A 115 22.60 -5.03 4.70
CA SER A 115 21.39 -4.47 5.28
C SER A 115 20.12 -5.22 4.83
N ILE A 116 19.01 -4.95 5.52
CA ILE A 116 17.69 -5.42 5.08
C ILE A 116 17.32 -4.89 3.68
N VAL A 117 17.78 -3.70 3.31
CA VAL A 117 17.53 -3.12 1.99
C VAL A 117 18.26 -3.92 0.89
N ASP A 118 19.50 -4.36 1.15
CA ASP A 118 20.25 -5.21 0.23
C ASP A 118 19.55 -6.56 0.02
N TYR A 119 19.12 -7.16 1.11
CA TYR A 119 18.39 -8.43 1.06
C TYR A 119 17.04 -8.29 0.39
N HIS A 120 16.32 -7.20 0.67
CA HIS A 120 15.03 -6.93 0.06
C HIS A 120 15.14 -6.75 -1.47
N GLU A 121 16.18 -6.08 -1.96
CA GLU A 121 16.45 -6.01 -3.41
C GLU A 121 16.56 -7.41 -4.02
N ARG A 122 17.32 -8.30 -3.37
CA ARG A 122 17.44 -9.69 -3.81
C ARG A 122 16.11 -10.46 -3.76
N ALA A 123 15.31 -10.25 -2.71
CA ALA A 123 13.99 -10.87 -2.59
C ALA A 123 13.05 -10.41 -3.73
N CYS A 124 13.09 -9.14 -4.11
CA CYS A 124 12.35 -8.63 -5.26
C CYS A 124 12.82 -9.25 -6.58
N GLU A 125 14.14 -9.42 -6.76
CA GLU A 125 14.69 -10.12 -7.93
C GLU A 125 14.17 -11.55 -8.02
N ILE A 126 14.10 -12.28 -6.90
CA ILE A 126 13.54 -13.63 -6.83
C ILE A 126 12.09 -13.63 -7.30
N ALA A 127 11.27 -12.66 -6.85
CA ALA A 127 9.90 -12.55 -7.31
C ALA A 127 9.78 -12.31 -8.82
N LEU A 128 10.65 -11.47 -9.39
CA LEU A 128 10.72 -11.25 -10.84
C LEU A 128 11.13 -12.53 -11.59
N GLU A 129 12.07 -13.30 -11.05
CA GLU A 129 12.48 -14.59 -11.61
C GLU A 129 11.33 -15.62 -11.63
N GLU A 130 10.43 -15.59 -10.65
CA GLU A 130 9.24 -16.44 -10.57
C GLU A 130 8.02 -15.84 -11.32
N GLY A 131 8.19 -14.73 -12.05
CA GLY A 131 7.16 -14.12 -12.90
C GLY A 131 6.11 -13.28 -12.16
N LEU A 132 6.48 -12.68 -11.04
CA LEU A 132 5.66 -11.76 -10.27
C LEU A 132 6.26 -10.36 -10.31
N LEU A 133 5.40 -9.34 -10.20
CA LEU A 133 5.80 -7.95 -10.05
C LEU A 133 5.85 -7.58 -8.56
N PRO A 134 7.00 -7.18 -8.02
CA PRO A 134 7.06 -6.76 -6.62
C PRO A 134 6.31 -5.44 -6.37
N HIS A 135 5.53 -5.44 -5.28
CA HIS A 135 5.06 -4.27 -4.56
C HIS A 135 5.59 -4.34 -3.13
N SER A 136 6.25 -3.30 -2.65
CA SER A 136 6.94 -3.37 -1.37
C SER A 136 6.58 -2.26 -0.41
N ASN A 137 6.31 -2.64 0.84
CA ASN A 137 6.08 -1.77 1.99
C ASN A 137 7.18 -1.96 3.05
N PRO A 138 8.42 -1.46 2.81
CA PRO A 138 9.58 -1.73 3.65
C PRO A 138 9.77 -0.73 4.82
N GLY A 139 8.77 0.11 5.09
CA GLY A 139 8.89 1.21 6.04
C GLY A 139 9.61 2.44 5.47
N ASP A 140 10.27 3.19 6.33
CA ASP A 140 10.91 4.46 5.95
C ASP A 140 12.18 4.24 5.14
N LEU A 141 12.24 4.88 3.97
CA LEU A 141 13.38 4.85 3.06
C LEU A 141 13.86 6.26 2.71
N THR A 142 15.14 6.36 2.44
CA THR A 142 15.76 7.55 1.81
C THR A 142 15.50 7.56 0.30
N GLU A 143 15.70 8.72 -0.33
CA GLU A 143 15.61 8.85 -1.79
C GLU A 143 16.60 7.89 -2.51
N ALA A 144 17.81 7.71 -1.97
CA ALA A 144 18.81 6.82 -2.54
C ALA A 144 18.37 5.35 -2.50
N GLU A 145 17.76 4.91 -1.38
CA GLU A 145 17.20 3.58 -1.23
C GLU A 145 16.00 3.37 -2.19
N PHE A 146 15.11 4.37 -2.33
CA PHE A 146 14.04 4.31 -3.33
C PHE A 146 14.57 4.23 -4.76
N ARG A 147 15.59 5.01 -5.12
CA ARG A 147 16.22 4.95 -6.45
C ARG A 147 16.82 3.58 -6.75
N ARG A 148 17.35 2.91 -5.75
CA ARG A 148 17.84 1.54 -5.86
C ARG A 148 16.70 0.54 -6.02
N LEU A 149 15.75 0.54 -5.09
CA LEU A 149 14.68 -0.45 -5.04
C LEU A 149 13.65 -0.32 -6.18
N ARG A 150 13.44 0.89 -6.74
CA ARG A 150 12.54 1.06 -7.90
C ARG A 150 12.94 0.27 -9.13
N ASP A 151 14.22 -0.14 -9.21
CA ASP A 151 14.72 -0.92 -10.34
C ASP A 151 14.25 -2.38 -10.32
N VAL A 152 13.74 -2.83 -9.16
CA VAL A 152 13.19 -4.17 -8.93
C VAL A 152 11.75 -4.14 -8.37
N ASN A 153 11.13 -2.99 -8.24
CA ASN A 153 9.76 -2.81 -7.75
C ASN A 153 8.88 -2.12 -8.79
N ALA A 154 7.71 -2.67 -9.05
CA ALA A 154 6.71 -2.06 -9.93
C ALA A 154 5.98 -0.88 -9.24
N SER A 155 5.80 -0.98 -7.94
CA SER A 155 5.29 0.06 -7.06
C SER A 155 5.80 -0.17 -5.63
N MET A 156 5.70 0.85 -4.78
CA MET A 156 6.08 0.74 -3.38
C MET A 156 5.10 1.53 -2.51
N GLY A 157 5.15 1.34 -1.20
CA GLY A 157 4.26 2.05 -0.30
C GLY A 157 4.80 2.24 1.11
N VAL A 158 4.21 3.17 1.80
CA VAL A 158 4.24 3.34 3.26
C VAL A 158 2.99 4.08 3.71
N MET A 159 2.36 3.61 4.77
CA MET A 159 1.23 4.31 5.37
C MET A 159 1.72 5.57 6.09
N LEU A 160 1.13 6.73 5.77
CA LEU A 160 1.28 7.94 6.59
C LEU A 160 0.66 7.73 7.98
N GLU A 161 -0.48 7.05 7.99
CA GLU A 161 -1.36 6.77 9.11
C GLU A 161 -2.05 8.02 9.65
N THR A 162 -1.30 9.00 10.15
CA THR A 162 -1.85 10.28 10.61
C THR A 162 -0.77 11.36 10.65
N THR A 163 -1.18 12.62 10.54
CA THR A 163 -0.35 13.80 10.84
C THR A 163 -0.38 14.21 12.30
N ALA A 164 -1.24 13.56 13.12
CA ALA A 164 -1.30 13.79 14.55
C ALA A 164 -0.14 13.14 15.30
N ASP A 165 0.18 13.71 16.45
CA ASP A 165 1.06 13.11 17.43
C ASP A 165 0.25 12.21 18.36
N VAL A 166 0.18 10.92 18.05
CA VAL A 166 -0.65 9.94 18.77
C VAL A 166 0.19 9.05 19.68
N ASP A 167 -0.36 8.69 20.84
CA ASP A 167 0.29 7.77 21.78
C ASP A 167 0.50 6.38 21.17
N ALA A 168 -0.31 5.99 20.22
CA ALA A 168 -0.18 4.73 19.47
C ALA A 168 1.19 4.57 18.77
N HIS A 169 1.86 5.66 18.46
CA HIS A 169 3.20 5.70 17.85
C HIS A 169 4.34 5.87 18.86
N ALA A 170 4.03 5.97 20.15
CA ALA A 170 5.02 6.01 21.20
C ALA A 170 5.78 4.67 21.31
N GLY A 171 6.92 4.65 21.97
CA GLY A 171 7.71 3.46 22.16
C GLY A 171 9.20 3.77 22.26
N SER A 172 10.03 2.74 22.09
CA SER A 172 11.50 2.88 22.15
C SER A 172 12.05 3.78 21.04
N ARG A 173 11.37 3.82 19.89
CA ARG A 173 11.57 4.79 18.82
C ARG A 173 10.20 5.31 18.40
N ARG A 174 10.01 6.62 18.52
CA ARG A 174 8.74 7.26 18.14
C ARG A 174 8.66 7.40 16.63
N LYS A 175 7.57 6.91 16.06
CA LYS A 175 7.24 7.16 14.66
C LYS A 175 6.58 8.54 14.53
N THR A 176 7.17 9.44 13.77
CA THR A 176 6.66 10.81 13.61
C THR A 176 6.02 11.02 12.24
N PRO A 177 4.97 11.87 12.16
CA PRO A 177 4.38 12.25 10.88
C PRO A 177 5.40 12.84 9.90
N GLY A 178 6.31 13.68 10.38
CA GLY A 178 7.36 14.28 9.55
C GLY A 178 8.26 13.27 8.87
N GLN A 179 8.61 12.20 9.57
CA GLN A 179 9.39 11.10 9.00
C GLN A 179 8.62 10.38 7.88
N ARG A 180 7.33 10.07 8.09
CA ARG A 180 6.48 9.43 7.07
C ARG A 180 6.26 10.34 5.86
N LEU A 181 6.00 11.61 6.08
CA LEU A 181 5.87 12.59 4.99
C LEU A 181 7.17 12.73 4.20
N ASN A 182 8.33 12.67 4.88
CA ASN A 182 9.64 12.65 4.21
C ASN A 182 9.81 11.40 3.33
N THR A 183 9.39 10.23 3.80
CA THR A 183 9.44 8.98 3.01
C THR A 183 8.54 9.08 1.77
N ILE A 184 7.31 9.60 1.91
CA ILE A 184 6.40 9.81 0.77
C ILE A 184 7.00 10.83 -0.22
N ARG A 185 7.62 11.90 0.28
CA ARG A 185 8.34 12.88 -0.56
C ARG A 185 9.49 12.22 -1.33
N ALA A 186 10.33 11.43 -0.64
CA ALA A 186 11.48 10.75 -1.22
C ALA A 186 11.08 9.76 -2.34
N ALA A 187 9.95 9.06 -2.16
CA ALA A 187 9.37 8.22 -3.21
C ALA A 187 8.98 9.02 -4.46
N GLY A 188 8.39 10.21 -4.26
CA GLY A 188 8.05 11.14 -5.35
C GLY A 188 9.28 11.64 -6.10
N GLU A 189 10.34 12.05 -5.40
CA GLU A 189 11.63 12.46 -5.96
C GLU A 189 12.31 11.31 -6.73
N ALA A 190 12.16 10.09 -6.24
CA ALA A 190 12.63 8.89 -6.92
C ALA A 190 11.73 8.43 -8.07
N ARG A 191 10.54 9.03 -8.28
CA ARG A 191 9.56 8.65 -9.31
C ARG A 191 9.12 7.18 -9.20
N VAL A 192 8.67 6.79 -8.03
CA VAL A 192 8.10 5.47 -7.73
C VAL A 192 6.57 5.59 -7.69
N PRO A 193 5.80 4.78 -8.45
CA PRO A 193 4.36 4.67 -8.23
C PRO A 193 4.11 4.24 -6.78
N PHE A 194 3.33 5.03 -6.03
CA PHE A 194 3.38 4.93 -4.57
C PHE A 194 2.00 4.79 -3.94
N THR A 195 1.89 3.86 -3.02
CA THR A 195 0.72 3.63 -2.16
C THR A 195 0.97 4.23 -0.78
N THR A 196 0.00 4.97 -0.27
CA THR A 196 0.02 5.48 1.11
C THR A 196 -1.38 5.39 1.69
N GLY A 197 -1.60 5.91 2.89
CA GLY A 197 -2.93 5.90 3.48
C GLY A 197 -2.98 6.46 4.88
N ILE A 198 -4.19 6.48 5.41
CA ILE A 198 -4.50 6.88 6.78
C ILE A 198 -5.06 5.70 7.57
N LEU A 199 -4.72 5.63 8.85
CA LEU A 199 -5.24 4.65 9.78
C LEU A 199 -6.25 5.33 10.72
N VAL A 200 -7.49 4.85 10.69
CA VAL A 200 -8.62 5.48 11.37
C VAL A 200 -8.88 4.80 12.71
N GLY A 201 -8.85 5.58 13.79
CA GLY A 201 -9.20 5.10 15.14
C GLY A 201 -8.02 4.86 16.07
N ILE A 202 -6.83 5.40 15.78
CA ILE A 202 -5.62 5.27 16.60
C ILE A 202 -5.39 6.45 17.57
N GLY A 203 -6.38 7.33 17.72
CA GLY A 203 -6.33 8.50 18.60
C GLY A 203 -6.35 9.85 17.88
N GLU A 204 -6.37 9.84 16.57
CA GLU A 204 -6.48 11.03 15.71
C GLU A 204 -7.92 11.56 15.66
N GLY A 205 -8.04 12.89 15.49
CA GLY A 205 -9.33 13.55 15.31
C GLY A 205 -9.72 13.78 13.85
N TRP A 206 -10.90 14.36 13.63
CA TRP A 206 -11.42 14.68 12.30
C TRP A 206 -10.51 15.65 11.53
N ARG A 207 -9.96 16.64 12.25
CA ARG A 207 -9.02 17.60 11.67
C ARG A 207 -7.74 16.93 11.21
N ASP A 208 -7.20 16.03 12.02
CA ASP A 208 -5.96 15.30 11.69
C ASP A 208 -6.14 14.44 10.44
N ARG A 209 -7.31 13.82 10.25
CA ARG A 209 -7.67 13.06 9.05
C ARG A 209 -7.69 13.95 7.81
N ALA A 210 -8.32 15.13 7.92
CA ALA A 210 -8.35 16.11 6.83
C ALA A 210 -6.95 16.61 6.49
N GLU A 211 -6.14 16.97 7.48
CA GLU A 211 -4.76 17.43 7.30
C GLU A 211 -3.87 16.33 6.71
N SER A 212 -4.05 15.07 7.11
CA SER A 212 -3.33 13.92 6.55
C SER A 212 -3.62 13.74 5.05
N LEU A 213 -4.89 13.75 4.66
CA LEU A 213 -5.31 13.62 3.27
C LEU A 213 -4.82 14.79 2.41
N LEU A 214 -4.90 16.01 2.93
CA LEU A 214 -4.41 17.21 2.23
C LEU A 214 -2.88 17.21 2.11
N SER A 215 -2.16 16.68 3.09
CA SER A 215 -0.70 16.52 3.02
C SER A 215 -0.29 15.51 1.95
N ILE A 216 -0.99 14.39 1.84
CA ILE A 216 -0.79 13.40 0.77
C ILE A 216 -1.09 14.04 -0.59
N ARG A 217 -2.21 14.78 -0.71
CA ARG A 217 -2.56 15.52 -1.93
C ARG A 217 -1.46 16.50 -2.33
N ALA A 218 -0.96 17.30 -1.41
CA ALA A 218 0.09 18.28 -1.69
C ALA A 218 1.38 17.63 -2.23
N LEU A 219 1.78 16.49 -1.68
CA LEU A 219 2.92 15.71 -2.19
C LEU A 219 2.61 15.12 -3.57
N HIS A 220 1.38 14.61 -3.78
CA HIS A 220 0.98 14.12 -5.10
C HIS A 220 0.96 15.23 -6.15
N GLU A 221 0.39 16.39 -5.86
CA GLU A 221 0.35 17.55 -6.77
C GLU A 221 1.77 17.99 -7.20
N ARG A 222 2.74 17.87 -6.30
CA ARG A 222 4.14 18.21 -6.58
C ARG A 222 4.87 17.17 -7.43
N TYR A 223 4.65 15.87 -7.18
CA TYR A 223 5.44 14.78 -7.75
C TYR A 223 4.67 13.86 -8.71
N GLY A 224 3.34 13.80 -8.59
CA GLY A 224 2.46 12.97 -9.42
C GLY A 224 2.54 11.47 -9.16
N HIS A 225 3.07 11.04 -8.01
CA HIS A 225 3.51 9.66 -7.75
C HIS A 225 2.52 8.79 -6.98
N VAL A 226 1.59 9.38 -6.22
CA VAL A 226 0.63 8.58 -5.45
C VAL A 226 -0.38 7.95 -6.38
N GLN A 227 -0.49 6.63 -6.35
CA GLN A 227 -1.45 5.86 -7.15
C GLN A 227 -2.74 5.58 -6.39
N GLU A 228 -2.64 5.35 -5.09
CA GLU A 228 -3.78 5.07 -4.23
C GLU A 228 -3.56 5.52 -2.79
N VAL A 229 -4.66 5.82 -2.11
CA VAL A 229 -4.69 6.17 -0.69
C VAL A 229 -5.63 5.21 0.04
N ILE A 230 -5.06 4.44 0.97
CA ILE A 230 -5.79 3.47 1.77
C ILE A 230 -6.49 4.19 2.91
N VAL A 231 -7.80 4.01 3.04
CA VAL A 231 -8.59 4.40 4.21
C VAL A 231 -8.81 3.14 5.04
N GLN A 232 -7.91 2.88 5.99
CA GLN A 232 -7.89 1.66 6.77
C GLN A 232 -8.44 1.88 8.17
N PRO A 233 -9.42 1.09 8.65
CA PRO A 233 -9.77 1.08 10.08
C PRO A 233 -8.69 0.39 10.89
N VAL A 234 -8.43 0.87 12.11
CA VAL A 234 -7.80 0.02 13.12
C VAL A 234 -8.76 -1.09 13.49
N THR A 235 -8.26 -2.31 13.62
CA THR A 235 -9.07 -3.48 13.99
C THR A 235 -8.76 -3.94 15.41
N PRO A 236 -9.76 -4.40 16.18
CA PRO A 236 -9.52 -5.08 17.44
C PRO A 236 -8.55 -6.24 17.25
N ASN A 237 -7.62 -6.41 18.17
CA ASN A 237 -6.67 -7.51 18.16
C ASN A 237 -6.17 -7.83 19.57
N GLU A 238 -5.51 -8.96 19.77
CA GLU A 238 -5.05 -9.43 21.08
C GLU A 238 -3.99 -8.53 21.74
N ARG A 239 -3.33 -7.66 20.98
CA ARG A 239 -2.23 -6.79 21.48
C ARG A 239 -2.67 -5.36 21.75
N SER A 240 -3.91 -4.97 21.44
CA SER A 240 -4.37 -3.59 21.58
C SER A 240 -5.79 -3.49 22.12
N ASP A 241 -6.05 -2.37 22.81
CA ASP A 241 -7.39 -2.04 23.34
C ASP A 241 -8.22 -1.17 22.34
N PHE A 242 -7.81 -1.08 21.07
CA PHE A 242 -8.56 -0.33 20.07
C PHE A 242 -9.81 -1.09 19.66
N GLU A 243 -10.97 -0.41 19.73
CA GLU A 243 -12.28 -0.98 19.35
C GLU A 243 -12.60 -0.84 17.85
N GLY A 244 -11.81 -0.04 17.13
CA GLY A 244 -12.07 0.31 15.75
C GLY A 244 -13.15 1.39 15.57
N PRO A 245 -13.19 2.04 14.40
CA PRO A 245 -14.18 3.06 14.07
C PRO A 245 -15.53 2.44 13.73
N THR A 246 -16.61 3.20 13.94
CA THR A 246 -17.94 2.79 13.48
C THR A 246 -18.04 2.85 11.94
N THR A 247 -19.01 2.11 11.36
CA THR A 247 -19.31 2.20 9.92
C THR A 247 -19.62 3.64 9.49
N GLY A 248 -20.37 4.40 10.30
CA GLY A 248 -20.65 5.81 10.03
C GLY A 248 -19.38 6.68 9.97
N THR A 249 -18.42 6.41 10.85
CA THR A 249 -17.11 7.06 10.81
C THR A 249 -16.36 6.70 9.51
N MET A 250 -16.31 5.43 9.15
CA MET A 250 -15.65 4.96 7.93
C MET A 250 -16.28 5.58 6.67
N ARG A 251 -17.62 5.60 6.57
CA ARG A 251 -18.33 6.23 5.46
C ARG A 251 -17.91 7.70 5.27
N ARG A 252 -17.92 8.46 6.37
CA ARG A 252 -17.58 9.89 6.31
C ARG A 252 -16.10 10.11 5.99
N VAL A 253 -15.17 9.32 6.56
CA VAL A 253 -13.73 9.46 6.27
C VAL A 253 -13.41 9.06 4.83
N THR A 254 -14.08 8.04 4.30
CA THR A 254 -13.92 7.60 2.90
C THR A 254 -14.41 8.70 1.94
N ALA A 255 -15.58 9.29 2.18
CA ALA A 255 -16.07 10.43 1.41
C ALA A 255 -15.13 11.64 1.50
N MET A 256 -14.60 11.91 2.70
CA MET A 256 -13.58 12.95 2.89
C MET A 256 -12.32 12.67 2.06
N ALA A 257 -11.86 11.41 1.99
CA ALA A 257 -10.72 11.02 1.17
C ALA A 257 -11.00 11.26 -0.32
N ARG A 258 -12.17 10.81 -0.82
CA ARG A 258 -12.54 11.07 -2.22
C ARG A 258 -12.61 12.56 -2.54
N ALA A 259 -13.21 13.36 -1.65
CA ALA A 259 -13.29 14.81 -1.82
C ALA A 259 -11.93 15.54 -1.71
N ALA A 260 -10.96 14.94 -1.01
CA ALA A 260 -9.63 15.51 -0.85
C ALA A 260 -8.70 15.23 -2.03
N LEU A 261 -8.81 14.05 -2.65
CA LEU A 261 -7.84 13.51 -3.59
C LEU A 261 -8.24 13.79 -5.05
N PRO A 262 -7.27 13.96 -5.97
CA PRO A 262 -7.55 14.04 -7.40
C PRO A 262 -8.17 12.73 -7.94
N ASP A 263 -8.93 12.82 -9.04
CA ASP A 263 -9.59 11.67 -9.68
C ASP A 263 -8.61 10.56 -10.09
N GLY A 264 -7.37 10.94 -10.44
CA GLY A 264 -6.33 9.98 -10.82
C GLY A 264 -5.66 9.25 -9.64
N VAL A 265 -6.10 9.49 -8.39
CA VAL A 265 -5.64 8.80 -7.18
C VAL A 265 -6.79 7.97 -6.63
N SER A 266 -6.62 6.66 -6.56
CA SER A 266 -7.65 5.75 -6.06
C SER A 266 -7.84 5.88 -4.55
N VAL A 267 -9.09 5.72 -4.11
CA VAL A 267 -9.45 5.57 -2.70
C VAL A 267 -9.66 4.10 -2.42
N GLN A 268 -8.68 3.51 -1.76
CA GLN A 268 -8.70 2.09 -1.42
C GLN A 268 -9.34 1.85 -0.05
N SER A 269 -10.12 0.78 0.05
CA SER A 269 -10.58 0.24 1.32
C SER A 269 -10.36 -1.28 1.37
N PRO A 270 -9.59 -1.81 2.36
CA PRO A 270 -9.25 -3.23 2.43
C PRO A 270 -10.50 -4.06 2.78
N PRO A 271 -10.90 -5.03 1.93
CA PRO A 271 -12.19 -5.69 2.05
C PRO A 271 -12.29 -6.69 3.21
N ASN A 272 -11.16 -7.11 3.78
CA ASN A 272 -11.12 -7.95 4.99
C ASN A 272 -11.21 -7.14 6.29
N LEU A 273 -10.95 -5.83 6.26
CA LEU A 273 -10.89 -4.98 7.47
C LEU A 273 -12.04 -3.99 7.55
N ALA A 274 -12.55 -3.56 6.40
CA ALA A 274 -13.55 -2.50 6.32
C ALA A 274 -14.90 -3.02 5.79
N PRO A 275 -16.02 -2.38 6.16
CA PRO A 275 -17.35 -2.74 5.66
C PRO A 275 -17.57 -2.20 4.24
N VAL A 276 -16.80 -2.69 3.26
CA VAL A 276 -16.70 -2.10 1.91
C VAL A 276 -18.06 -1.96 1.22
N ARG A 277 -19.00 -2.92 1.43
CA ARG A 277 -20.36 -2.81 0.86
C ARG A 277 -21.07 -1.52 1.28
N ASP A 278 -20.79 -1.02 2.50
CA ASP A 278 -21.35 0.22 3.04
C ASP A 278 -20.55 1.47 2.62
N LEU A 279 -19.44 1.30 1.89
CA LEU A 279 -18.56 2.38 1.47
C LEU A 279 -18.62 2.67 -0.04
N LEU A 280 -19.33 1.86 -0.82
CA LEU A 280 -19.37 1.96 -2.27
C LEU A 280 -19.91 3.31 -2.78
N ASP A 281 -20.88 3.87 -2.08
CA ASP A 281 -21.44 5.21 -2.33
C ASP A 281 -20.61 6.36 -1.73
N CYS A 282 -19.47 6.04 -1.13
CA CYS A 282 -18.54 7.01 -0.55
C CYS A 282 -17.27 7.23 -1.38
N GLY A 283 -17.26 6.75 -2.64
CA GLY A 283 -16.18 6.96 -3.60
C GLY A 283 -14.98 6.01 -3.47
N VAL A 284 -15.18 4.82 -2.87
CA VAL A 284 -14.19 3.72 -2.97
C VAL A 284 -14.14 3.22 -4.39
N ASP A 285 -12.95 3.10 -4.96
CA ASP A 285 -12.71 2.62 -6.32
C ASP A 285 -11.65 1.50 -6.38
N ASP A 286 -11.01 1.18 -5.27
CA ASP A 286 -10.01 0.10 -5.18
C ASP A 286 -10.16 -0.74 -3.90
N LEU A 287 -9.94 -2.05 -4.04
CA LEU A 287 -9.99 -3.02 -2.94
C LEU A 287 -8.59 -3.47 -2.50
N GLY A 288 -7.55 -2.94 -3.14
CA GLY A 288 -6.16 -3.27 -2.83
C GLY A 288 -5.73 -4.65 -3.29
N GLY A 289 -4.67 -5.13 -2.68
CA GLY A 289 -4.15 -6.46 -2.92
C GLY A 289 -4.92 -7.52 -2.13
N VAL A 290 -5.34 -8.58 -2.80
CA VAL A 290 -6.04 -9.72 -2.19
C VAL A 290 -5.29 -11.00 -2.54
N SER A 291 -5.02 -11.84 -1.54
CA SER A 291 -4.31 -13.09 -1.74
C SER A 291 -5.26 -14.30 -1.76
N PRO A 292 -5.21 -15.12 -2.83
CA PRO A 292 -5.94 -16.39 -2.87
C PRO A 292 -5.23 -17.54 -2.15
N VAL A 293 -3.97 -17.38 -1.72
CA VAL A 293 -3.09 -18.48 -1.27
C VAL A 293 -2.33 -18.19 0.02
N THR A 294 -2.38 -16.96 0.53
CA THR A 294 -1.70 -16.59 1.78
C THR A 294 -2.67 -15.83 2.70
N ASP A 295 -2.45 -15.95 4.00
CA ASP A 295 -3.17 -15.16 4.99
C ASP A 295 -2.73 -13.68 4.96
N ASP A 296 -3.53 -12.81 5.59
CA ASP A 296 -3.11 -11.47 5.95
C ASP A 296 -2.22 -11.54 7.20
N TYR A 297 -0.91 -11.52 7.01
CA TYR A 297 0.04 -11.62 8.12
C TYR A 297 0.08 -10.37 9.02
N ILE A 298 -0.48 -9.23 8.55
CA ILE A 298 -0.62 -8.02 9.36
C ILE A 298 -1.86 -8.09 10.27
N ASN A 299 -2.94 -8.72 9.77
CA ASN A 299 -4.22 -8.85 10.47
C ASN A 299 -4.69 -10.31 10.40
N PRO A 300 -4.01 -11.25 11.08
CA PRO A 300 -4.21 -12.68 10.88
C PRO A 300 -5.60 -13.20 11.30
N GLU A 301 -6.33 -12.42 12.09
CA GLU A 301 -7.71 -12.74 12.49
C GLU A 301 -8.76 -12.38 11.42
N TYR A 302 -8.32 -11.66 10.36
CA TYR A 302 -9.18 -11.12 9.30
C TYR A 302 -8.78 -11.72 7.95
N ALA A 303 -9.39 -12.86 7.60
CA ALA A 303 -9.09 -13.56 6.35
C ALA A 303 -9.43 -12.73 5.11
N TRP A 304 -8.65 -12.90 4.05
CA TRP A 304 -8.99 -12.33 2.75
C TRP A 304 -10.31 -12.88 2.23
N PRO A 305 -11.17 -12.05 1.64
CA PRO A 305 -12.36 -12.54 0.94
C PRO A 305 -11.96 -13.37 -0.27
N ALA A 306 -12.77 -14.38 -0.58
CA ALA A 306 -12.62 -15.12 -1.84
C ALA A 306 -12.91 -14.20 -3.04
N LEU A 307 -12.38 -14.54 -4.22
CA LEU A 307 -12.61 -13.76 -5.43
C LEU A 307 -14.10 -13.62 -5.78
N ASP A 308 -14.90 -14.65 -5.50
CA ASP A 308 -16.36 -14.60 -5.71
C ASP A 308 -17.02 -13.60 -4.76
N GLU A 309 -16.54 -13.46 -3.55
CA GLU A 309 -17.02 -12.46 -2.59
C GLU A 309 -16.69 -11.03 -3.04
N LEU A 310 -15.52 -10.80 -3.66
CA LEU A 310 -15.20 -9.50 -4.27
C LEU A 310 -16.19 -9.15 -5.40
N ARG A 311 -16.59 -10.15 -6.21
CA ARG A 311 -17.60 -9.96 -7.24
C ARG A 311 -18.97 -9.62 -6.64
N GLU A 312 -19.34 -10.27 -5.54
CA GLU A 312 -20.58 -9.94 -4.84
C GLU A 312 -20.56 -8.52 -4.25
N ILE A 313 -19.40 -8.05 -3.76
CA ILE A 313 -19.23 -6.68 -3.30
C ILE A 313 -19.49 -5.72 -4.48
N ALA A 314 -18.82 -5.89 -5.61
CA ALA A 314 -19.00 -5.04 -6.78
C ALA A 314 -20.44 -5.08 -7.32
N ASN A 315 -21.04 -6.27 -7.42
CA ASN A 315 -22.42 -6.44 -7.84
C ASN A 315 -23.42 -5.73 -6.93
N SER A 316 -23.15 -5.67 -5.62
CA SER A 316 -24.02 -4.94 -4.68
C SER A 316 -24.03 -3.43 -4.92
N GLY A 317 -22.94 -2.89 -5.48
CA GLY A 317 -22.85 -1.50 -5.95
C GLY A 317 -23.29 -1.29 -7.39
N GLY A 318 -23.58 -2.36 -8.13
CA GLY A 318 -23.94 -2.29 -9.54
C GLY A 318 -22.78 -1.86 -10.45
N VAL A 319 -21.53 -2.08 -10.01
CA VAL A 319 -20.32 -1.66 -10.73
C VAL A 319 -19.49 -2.87 -11.16
N PRO A 320 -18.74 -2.79 -12.28
CA PRO A 320 -17.82 -3.84 -12.69
C PRO A 320 -16.63 -3.95 -11.72
N LEU A 321 -16.08 -5.16 -11.61
CA LEU A 321 -14.84 -5.46 -10.88
C LEU A 321 -13.74 -5.80 -11.88
N HIS A 322 -12.60 -5.12 -11.79
CA HIS A 322 -11.45 -5.36 -12.66
C HIS A 322 -10.21 -5.74 -11.84
N GLU A 323 -9.48 -6.74 -12.32
CA GLU A 323 -8.16 -7.04 -11.79
C GLU A 323 -7.14 -6.07 -12.39
N ARG A 324 -6.28 -5.49 -11.55
CA ARG A 324 -5.17 -4.62 -11.95
C ARG A 324 -3.80 -5.23 -11.60
N LEU A 325 -2.75 -4.68 -12.17
CA LEU A 325 -1.37 -4.93 -11.74
C LEU A 325 -1.07 -4.16 -10.43
N PRO A 326 0.05 -4.45 -9.71
CA PRO A 326 0.46 -3.69 -8.53
C PRO A 326 0.70 -2.20 -8.84
N THR A 327 1.01 -1.88 -10.08
CA THR A 327 1.10 -0.51 -10.59
C THR A 327 -0.19 -0.13 -11.29
N HIS A 328 -0.80 0.99 -10.90
CA HIS A 328 -2.02 1.50 -11.52
C HIS A 328 -1.80 1.92 -12.99
N GLU A 329 -2.83 1.80 -13.80
CA GLU A 329 -2.78 1.92 -15.26
C GLU A 329 -2.19 3.23 -15.76
N ARG A 330 -2.40 4.34 -15.04
CA ARG A 330 -1.83 5.64 -15.42
C ARG A 330 -0.30 5.65 -15.47
N PHE A 331 0.38 4.77 -14.74
CA PHE A 331 1.84 4.64 -14.70
C PHE A 331 2.39 3.58 -15.67
N LEU A 332 1.51 2.75 -16.23
CA LEU A 332 1.89 1.68 -17.16
C LEU A 332 2.08 2.20 -18.59
N PRO A 333 2.93 1.55 -19.39
CA PRO A 333 2.94 1.75 -20.84
C PRO A 333 1.56 1.40 -21.45
N ALA A 334 1.15 2.11 -22.50
CA ALA A 334 -0.17 1.98 -23.13
C ALA A 334 -0.59 0.54 -23.45
N ARG A 335 0.38 -0.32 -23.83
CA ARG A 335 0.12 -1.75 -24.16
C ARG A 335 -0.31 -2.62 -22.97
N TYR A 336 -0.15 -2.13 -21.73
CA TYR A 336 -0.54 -2.80 -20.48
C TYR A 336 -1.74 -2.12 -19.79
N ARG A 337 -2.34 -1.11 -20.42
CA ARG A 337 -3.59 -0.51 -19.95
C ARG A 337 -4.78 -1.25 -20.55
N ARG A 338 -5.91 -1.23 -19.83
CA ARG A 338 -7.17 -1.78 -20.32
C ARG A 338 -7.60 -1.06 -21.62
N ALA A 339 -8.27 -1.79 -22.49
CA ALA A 339 -9.04 -1.15 -23.54
C ALA A 339 -10.13 -0.27 -22.88
N GLY A 340 -10.22 0.99 -23.31
CA GLY A 340 -11.17 1.93 -22.70
C GLY A 340 -10.67 2.68 -21.47
N PHE A 341 -9.39 2.51 -21.05
CA PHE A 341 -8.81 3.38 -20.04
C PHE A 341 -8.92 4.85 -20.47
N ASP A 342 -9.68 5.62 -19.73
CA ASP A 342 -10.00 7.03 -19.99
C ASP A 342 -9.25 8.01 -19.08
N GLY A 343 -8.48 7.48 -18.11
CA GLY A 343 -7.65 8.28 -17.21
C GLY A 343 -6.44 8.90 -17.90
N ASP A 344 -5.97 10.03 -17.35
CA ASP A 344 -4.77 10.69 -17.83
C ASP A 344 -3.49 9.90 -17.48
N PRO A 345 -2.66 9.54 -18.47
CA PRO A 345 -1.37 8.92 -18.22
C PRO A 345 -0.46 9.83 -17.39
N ALA A 346 0.20 9.27 -16.39
CA ALA A 346 1.19 10.00 -15.62
C ALA A 346 2.38 10.39 -16.51
N PRO A 347 2.78 11.67 -16.54
CA PRO A 347 3.82 12.13 -17.46
C PRO A 347 5.20 11.59 -17.09
N GLY A 348 5.95 11.15 -18.10
CA GLY A 348 7.32 10.68 -17.97
C GLY A 348 7.44 9.17 -17.71
N ARG A 349 8.63 8.75 -17.24
CA ARG A 349 8.93 7.33 -16.99
C ARG A 349 8.76 7.01 -15.51
N TRP A 350 7.99 5.97 -15.22
CA TRP A 350 7.65 5.51 -13.87
C TRP A 350 8.14 4.09 -13.57
N LEU A 351 8.38 3.28 -14.58
CA LEU A 351 8.91 1.93 -14.42
C LEU A 351 10.40 1.93 -14.80
N HIS A 352 11.22 1.39 -13.92
CA HIS A 352 12.68 1.48 -13.98
C HIS A 352 13.34 0.11 -13.95
N GLY A 353 14.65 0.06 -14.15
CA GLY A 353 15.48 -1.14 -14.00
C GLY A 353 14.94 -2.34 -14.76
N ARG A 354 14.73 -3.43 -14.04
CA ARG A 354 14.26 -4.73 -14.55
C ARG A 354 12.74 -4.79 -14.82
N ILE A 355 11.94 -3.83 -14.31
CA ILE A 355 10.48 -3.91 -14.41
C ILE A 355 9.96 -3.86 -15.85
N PRO A 356 10.43 -2.96 -16.74
CA PRO A 356 10.01 -2.95 -18.14
C PRO A 356 10.32 -4.27 -18.88
N GLU A 357 11.43 -4.92 -18.55
CA GLU A 357 11.84 -6.20 -19.12
C GLU A 357 10.98 -7.34 -18.58
N ALA A 358 10.75 -7.36 -17.26
CA ALA A 358 9.88 -8.34 -16.62
C ALA A 358 8.45 -8.28 -17.17
N LEU A 359 7.89 -7.07 -17.37
CA LEU A 359 6.59 -6.90 -18.02
C LEU A 359 6.53 -7.45 -19.45
N ALA A 360 7.66 -7.45 -20.17
CA ALA A 360 7.74 -7.90 -21.55
C ALA A 360 8.07 -9.38 -21.69
N ASP A 361 8.59 -10.04 -20.66
CA ASP A 361 9.07 -11.40 -20.70
C ASP A 361 7.96 -12.44 -20.53
N GLU A 362 7.25 -12.72 -21.62
CA GLU A 362 6.20 -13.73 -21.66
C GLU A 362 6.71 -15.17 -21.42
N SER A 363 8.01 -15.41 -21.50
CA SER A 363 8.59 -16.73 -21.23
C SER A 363 8.50 -17.12 -19.75
N VAL A 364 8.47 -16.12 -18.85
CA VAL A 364 8.40 -16.31 -17.40
C VAL A 364 6.95 -16.24 -16.90
N HIS A 365 6.19 -15.22 -17.29
CA HIS A 365 4.82 -15.01 -16.79
C HIS A 365 3.72 -15.40 -17.79
N GLY A 366 4.07 -15.80 -19.01
CA GLY A 366 3.10 -16.03 -20.10
C GLY A 366 2.35 -14.73 -20.44
N ASP A 367 1.07 -14.86 -20.79
CA ASP A 367 0.20 -13.70 -21.07
C ASP A 367 -0.41 -13.06 -19.81
N ARG A 368 0.03 -13.47 -18.61
CA ARG A 368 -0.62 -13.09 -17.34
C ARG A 368 -0.79 -11.58 -17.21
N PHE A 369 0.27 -10.79 -17.41
CA PHE A 369 0.22 -9.34 -17.26
C PHE A 369 -0.59 -8.65 -18.37
N ARG A 370 -0.50 -9.13 -19.61
CA ARG A 370 -1.35 -8.64 -20.70
C ARG A 370 -2.79 -9.10 -20.56
N GLY A 371 -2.99 -10.29 -19.98
CA GLY A 371 -4.31 -10.83 -19.69
C GLY A 371 -5.10 -9.93 -18.74
N VAL A 372 -4.44 -9.37 -17.72
CA VAL A 372 -5.03 -8.39 -16.79
C VAL A 372 -5.44 -7.13 -17.54
N ALA A 373 -4.54 -6.55 -18.31
CA ALA A 373 -4.81 -5.34 -19.09
C ALA A 373 -5.89 -5.50 -20.18
N ARG A 374 -6.13 -6.74 -20.68
CA ARG A 374 -7.10 -7.04 -21.75
C ARG A 374 -8.41 -7.62 -21.25
N ARG A 375 -8.57 -7.87 -19.99
CA ARG A 375 -9.80 -8.41 -19.41
C ARG A 375 -10.88 -7.33 -19.32
N ASP A 376 -11.43 -6.97 -20.49
CA ASP A 376 -12.64 -6.15 -20.62
C ASP A 376 -13.94 -6.92 -20.24
N ALA A 377 -13.81 -8.17 -19.83
CA ALA A 377 -14.95 -8.97 -19.40
C ALA A 377 -14.90 -9.13 -17.88
N PRO A 378 -16.03 -9.06 -17.18
CA PRO A 378 -16.10 -9.55 -15.82
C PRO A 378 -15.49 -10.95 -15.80
N LEU A 379 -14.62 -11.21 -14.82
CA LEU A 379 -13.96 -12.51 -14.66
C LEU A 379 -15.00 -13.62 -14.89
N PRO A 380 -14.70 -14.66 -15.70
CA PRO A 380 -15.71 -15.69 -15.98
C PRO A 380 -16.24 -16.28 -14.69
N VAL A 381 -17.56 -16.41 -14.63
CA VAL A 381 -18.33 -17.00 -13.53
C VAL A 381 -17.90 -18.43 -13.28
#